data_8f7c41b0ced1912e4644e2e51af1f376
#
_entry.id   8f7c41b0ced1912e4644e2e51af1f376
#
_cell.length_a   1.000
_cell.length_b   1.000
_cell.length_c   1.000
_cell.angle_alpha   90.00
_cell.angle_beta   90.00
_cell.angle_gamma   90.00
#
_symmetry.space_group_name_H-M   'P 1'
#
loop_
_entity.id
_entity.type
_entity.pdbx_description
1 polymer ?
#
loop_
_entity_poly.entity_id
_entity_poly.type
_entity_poly.pdbx_seq_one_letter_code
_entity_poly.pdbx_strand_id
1 'polypeptide(L)'
;MLINPIASGSSGNAYYISDGQSSLLLDAGISLAQIQAGCGYKVSQLSGCLVTHGHGDHVKAAKALARMGVNIYTSQGTADMASLTGHRICTVRALESFRVDTFEVLPFDVEHDVPEPLGFLIRSTVTGEKVLYFTDTVYIKYTFIGLTHIMMEANYDPETMEQNVKEGRIHAARAKRTIGSHMSIETVIKTLESFDLSRLQQVYLLHLSNDNSQAADFKRRVQALTGKEVYLC
;
A
#
# COMPACT_ATOMS: atom_id res chain seq x y z
N MET A 1 2.04 4.44 16.30
CA MET A 1 1.68 4.92 14.92
C MET A 1 0.17 4.87 14.76
N LEU A 2 -0.47 5.95 14.35
CA LEU A 2 -1.87 5.94 13.92
C LEU A 2 -1.92 5.56 12.44
N ILE A 3 -2.72 4.56 12.09
CA ILE A 3 -2.99 4.17 10.70
C ILE A 3 -4.49 4.22 10.49
N ASN A 4 -4.93 5.03 9.52
CA ASN A 4 -6.34 5.21 9.17
C ASN A 4 -6.55 4.92 7.68
N PRO A 5 -7.04 3.72 7.31
CA PRO A 5 -7.44 3.43 5.93
C PRO A 5 -8.63 4.30 5.53
N ILE A 6 -8.46 5.11 4.48
CA ILE A 6 -9.54 5.96 3.93
C ILE A 6 -10.29 5.18 2.87
N ALA A 7 -9.57 4.45 2.04
CA ALA A 7 -10.11 3.56 1.02
C ALA A 7 -9.07 2.49 0.65
N SER A 8 -9.55 1.31 0.26
CA SER A 8 -8.72 0.20 -0.18
C SER A 8 -9.46 -0.64 -1.24
N GLY A 9 -8.76 -1.02 -2.31
CA GLY A 9 -9.26 -1.87 -3.38
C GLY A 9 -9.22 -1.22 -4.76
N SER A 10 -9.69 -1.92 -5.78
CA SER A 10 -9.65 -1.51 -7.19
C SER A 10 -10.46 -0.23 -7.53
N SER A 11 -11.24 0.29 -6.61
CA SER A 11 -11.94 1.58 -6.76
C SER A 11 -11.10 2.77 -6.31
N GLY A 12 -10.00 2.53 -5.60
CA GLY A 12 -9.04 3.53 -5.17
C GLY A 12 -8.46 3.25 -3.78
N ASN A 13 -7.19 3.57 -3.65
CA ASN A 13 -6.39 3.33 -2.45
C ASN A 13 -5.92 4.67 -1.86
N ALA A 14 -6.10 4.85 -0.56
CA ALA A 14 -5.59 5.99 0.18
C ALA A 14 -5.55 5.65 1.68
N TYR A 15 -4.40 5.85 2.32
CA TYR A 15 -4.21 5.56 3.74
C TYR A 15 -3.50 6.72 4.41
N TYR A 16 -4.07 7.19 5.52
CA TYR A 16 -3.45 8.22 6.34
C TYR A 16 -2.64 7.57 7.46
N ILE A 17 -1.40 8.00 7.65
CA ILE A 17 -0.57 7.57 8.78
C ILE A 17 -0.05 8.79 9.55
N SER A 18 0.10 8.67 10.87
CA SER A 18 0.66 9.73 11.72
C SER A 18 1.39 9.16 12.92
N ASP A 19 2.51 9.80 13.27
CA ASP A 19 3.27 9.52 14.49
C ASP A 19 2.92 10.48 15.66
N GLY A 20 1.89 11.31 15.46
CA GLY A 20 1.44 12.32 16.41
C GLY A 20 2.09 13.70 16.20
N GLN A 21 3.23 13.78 15.52
CA GLN A 21 3.90 15.03 15.18
C GLN A 21 3.79 15.36 13.69
N SER A 22 3.99 14.38 12.84
CA SER A 22 3.90 14.47 11.38
C SER A 22 2.89 13.47 10.82
N SER A 23 2.47 13.69 9.57
CA SER A 23 1.54 12.77 8.90
C SER A 23 1.86 12.62 7.41
N LEU A 24 1.62 11.42 6.90
CA LEU A 24 1.75 11.07 5.47
C LEU A 24 0.44 10.53 4.94
N LEU A 25 0.22 10.74 3.66
CA LEU A 25 -0.75 9.99 2.87
C LEU A 25 0.00 8.92 2.08
N LEU A 26 -0.49 7.68 2.10
CA LEU A 26 0.01 6.58 1.29
C LEU A 26 -1.03 6.32 0.20
N ASP A 27 -0.63 6.51 -1.04
CA ASP A 27 -1.44 6.58 -2.24
C ASP A 27 -2.54 7.66 -2.23
N ALA A 28 -3.01 8.02 -3.41
CA ALA A 28 -3.99 9.07 -3.65
C ALA A 28 -5.00 8.65 -4.74
N GLY A 29 -5.48 7.40 -4.67
CA GLY A 29 -6.27 6.77 -5.72
C GLY A 29 -7.76 7.11 -5.72
N ILE A 30 -8.24 7.91 -4.78
CA ILE A 30 -9.63 8.32 -4.64
C ILE A 30 -9.82 9.81 -4.96
N SER A 31 -11.05 10.31 -4.87
CA SER A 31 -11.30 11.74 -5.10
C SER A 31 -10.64 12.61 -4.01
N LEU A 32 -10.24 13.83 -4.37
CA LEU A 32 -9.69 14.80 -3.42
C LEU A 32 -10.64 15.06 -2.25
N ALA A 33 -11.94 15.14 -2.51
CA ALA A 33 -12.94 15.35 -1.46
C ALA A 33 -12.97 14.21 -0.43
N GLN A 34 -12.84 12.95 -0.87
CA GLN A 34 -12.73 11.80 0.03
C GLN A 34 -11.42 11.83 0.83
N ILE A 35 -10.30 12.19 0.21
CA ILE A 35 -9.02 12.37 0.91
C ILE A 35 -9.14 13.49 1.97
N GLN A 36 -9.73 14.62 1.62
CA GLN A 36 -9.95 15.73 2.55
C GLN A 36 -10.77 15.29 3.77
N ALA A 37 -11.88 14.58 3.55
CA ALA A 37 -12.71 14.06 4.64
C ALA A 37 -11.94 13.03 5.49
N GLY A 38 -11.23 12.08 4.86
CA GLY A 38 -10.45 11.05 5.56
C GLY A 38 -9.27 11.60 6.36
N CYS A 39 -8.69 12.73 5.94
CA CYS A 39 -7.66 13.47 6.66
C CYS A 39 -8.25 14.50 7.65
N GLY A 40 -9.55 14.47 7.94
CA GLY A 40 -10.20 15.44 8.83
C GLY A 40 -10.06 16.89 8.35
N TYR A 41 -10.06 17.10 7.02
CA TYR A 41 -9.86 18.40 6.34
C TYR A 41 -8.51 19.08 6.63
N LYS A 42 -7.49 18.29 6.99
CA LYS A 42 -6.14 18.77 7.31
C LYS A 42 -5.11 18.42 6.23
N VAL A 43 -5.52 18.27 4.97
CA VAL A 43 -4.63 17.91 3.85
C VAL A 43 -3.44 18.86 3.71
N SER A 44 -3.61 20.16 3.98
CA SER A 44 -2.51 21.14 3.96
C SER A 44 -1.46 20.95 5.07
N GLN A 45 -1.74 20.09 6.05
CA GLN A 45 -0.82 19.74 7.15
C GLN A 45 -0.08 18.43 6.90
N LEU A 46 -0.38 17.73 5.78
CA LEU A 46 0.38 16.55 5.39
C LEU A 46 1.83 16.92 5.10
N SER A 47 2.76 16.19 5.70
CA SER A 47 4.18 16.28 5.39
C SER A 47 4.50 15.87 3.95
N GLY A 48 3.70 14.95 3.40
CA GLY A 48 3.80 14.48 2.02
C GLY A 48 2.81 13.38 1.69
N CYS A 49 2.82 13.00 0.41
CA CYS A 49 2.11 11.84 -0.11
C CYS A 49 3.11 10.90 -0.78
N LEU A 50 3.16 9.65 -0.37
CA LEU A 50 3.94 8.59 -1.01
C LEU A 50 3.04 7.86 -2.00
N VAL A 51 3.42 7.79 -3.28
CA VAL A 51 2.64 7.10 -4.33
C VAL A 51 3.42 5.90 -4.82
N THR A 52 2.81 4.72 -4.74
CA THR A 52 3.42 3.44 -5.07
C THR A 52 3.65 3.28 -6.57
N HIS A 53 2.64 3.55 -7.38
CA HIS A 53 2.71 3.35 -8.82
C HIS A 53 1.65 4.18 -9.60
N GLY A 54 1.70 4.12 -10.95
CA GLY A 54 0.98 5.04 -11.83
C GLY A 54 -0.45 4.66 -12.20
N HIS A 55 -1.03 3.57 -11.67
CA HIS A 55 -2.43 3.24 -11.94
C HIS A 55 -3.39 4.27 -11.31
N GLY A 56 -4.55 4.47 -11.96
CA GLY A 56 -5.50 5.51 -11.57
C GLY A 56 -6.04 5.38 -10.15
N ASP A 57 -6.19 4.16 -9.65
CA ASP A 57 -6.63 3.84 -8.30
C ASP A 57 -5.54 4.01 -7.23
N HIS A 58 -4.34 4.51 -7.61
CA HIS A 58 -3.27 4.91 -6.69
C HIS A 58 -2.86 6.38 -6.86
N VAL A 59 -3.08 7.00 -8.02
CA VAL A 59 -2.50 8.32 -8.36
C VAL A 59 -3.53 9.42 -8.66
N LYS A 60 -4.82 9.08 -8.73
CA LYS A 60 -5.93 9.93 -9.21
C LYS A 60 -5.93 11.36 -8.67
N ALA A 61 -5.71 11.56 -7.38
CA ALA A 61 -5.72 12.88 -6.76
C ALA A 61 -4.33 13.51 -6.60
N ALA A 62 -3.23 12.83 -6.99
CA ALA A 62 -1.86 13.30 -6.75
C ALA A 62 -1.60 14.70 -7.32
N LYS A 63 -2.06 14.98 -8.56
CA LYS A 63 -1.95 16.33 -9.16
C LYS A 63 -2.70 17.40 -8.36
N ALA A 64 -3.86 17.08 -7.82
CA ALA A 64 -4.66 18.01 -7.02
C ALA A 64 -3.99 18.28 -5.66
N LEU A 65 -3.45 17.24 -5.01
CA LEU A 65 -2.67 17.38 -3.78
C LEU A 65 -1.42 18.26 -3.98
N ALA A 66 -0.68 18.04 -5.09
CA ALA A 66 0.47 18.88 -5.43
C ALA A 66 0.10 20.35 -5.58
N ARG A 67 -1.05 20.65 -6.24
CA ARG A 67 -1.57 22.03 -6.35
C ARG A 67 -1.98 22.63 -4.99
N MET A 68 -2.34 21.82 -4.01
CA MET A 68 -2.62 22.24 -2.65
C MET A 68 -1.35 22.39 -1.78
N GLY A 69 -0.15 22.19 -2.35
CA GLY A 69 1.11 22.38 -1.67
C GLY A 69 1.69 21.09 -1.04
N VAL A 70 1.07 19.94 -1.21
CA VAL A 70 1.59 18.65 -0.72
C VAL A 70 2.67 18.14 -1.67
N ASN A 71 3.84 17.76 -1.14
CA ASN A 71 4.86 17.09 -1.92
C ASN A 71 4.46 15.65 -2.22
N ILE A 72 4.62 15.23 -3.46
CA ILE A 72 4.34 13.86 -3.93
C ILE A 72 5.67 13.15 -4.16
N TYR A 73 5.92 12.09 -3.42
CA TYR A 73 7.11 11.26 -3.53
C TYR A 73 6.76 9.98 -4.29
N THR A 74 7.43 9.74 -5.40
CA THR A 74 7.17 8.58 -6.26
C THR A 74 8.37 8.30 -7.17
N SER A 75 8.37 7.17 -7.90
CA SER A 75 9.42 6.89 -8.90
C SER A 75 9.30 7.79 -10.14
N GLN A 76 10.38 7.87 -10.92
CA GLN A 76 10.33 8.59 -12.20
C GLN A 76 9.36 7.91 -13.17
N GLY A 77 9.36 6.57 -13.25
CA GLY A 77 8.44 5.82 -14.10
C GLY A 77 6.96 6.06 -13.74
N THR A 78 6.64 6.14 -12.45
CA THR A 78 5.30 6.52 -11.98
C THR A 78 4.95 7.97 -12.33
N ALA A 79 5.88 8.91 -12.14
CA ALA A 79 5.67 10.31 -12.48
C ALA A 79 5.38 10.50 -13.97
N ASP A 80 6.16 9.81 -14.83
CA ASP A 80 5.98 9.86 -16.28
C ASP A 80 4.65 9.23 -16.72
N MET A 81 4.34 8.02 -16.23
CA MET A 81 3.09 7.30 -16.52
C MET A 81 1.86 8.12 -16.15
N ALA A 82 1.86 8.76 -14.97
CA ALA A 82 0.76 9.57 -14.49
C ALA A 82 0.81 11.05 -14.96
N SER A 83 1.84 11.41 -15.76
CA SER A 83 2.10 12.79 -16.20
C SER A 83 2.12 13.78 -15.02
N LEU A 84 2.79 13.42 -13.93
CA LEU A 84 3.02 14.28 -12.77
C LEU A 84 4.21 15.21 -13.06
N THR A 85 4.00 16.52 -12.97
CA THR A 85 5.03 17.52 -13.23
C THR A 85 4.96 18.65 -12.22
N GLY A 86 6.07 19.38 -12.06
CA GLY A 86 6.16 20.57 -11.19
C GLY A 86 7.03 20.35 -9.96
N HIS A 87 7.34 21.42 -9.25
CA HIS A 87 8.29 21.46 -8.13
C HIS A 87 7.86 20.65 -6.89
N ARG A 88 6.61 20.23 -6.82
CA ARG A 88 6.07 19.38 -5.75
C ARG A 88 6.16 17.89 -6.05
N ILE A 89 6.61 17.52 -7.24
CA ILE A 89 6.84 16.12 -7.59
C ILE A 89 8.31 15.81 -7.28
N CYS A 90 8.50 14.97 -6.28
CA CYS A 90 9.79 14.57 -5.75
C CYS A 90 10.07 13.14 -6.19
N THR A 91 10.90 12.94 -7.18
CA THR A 91 11.25 11.59 -7.63
C THR A 91 12.23 10.93 -6.67
N VAL A 92 11.93 9.68 -6.30
CA VAL A 92 12.72 8.85 -5.41
C VAL A 92 13.12 7.55 -6.11
N ARG A 93 14.17 6.89 -5.63
CA ARG A 93 14.67 5.64 -6.20
C ARG A 93 14.62 4.52 -5.18
N ALA A 94 14.38 3.31 -5.67
CA ALA A 94 14.45 2.13 -4.83
C ALA A 94 15.82 2.03 -4.14
N LEU A 95 15.80 1.66 -2.85
CA LEU A 95 16.96 1.49 -1.97
C LEU A 95 17.74 2.78 -1.63
N GLU A 96 17.25 3.96 -2.05
CA GLU A 96 17.77 5.26 -1.63
C GLU A 96 16.85 5.88 -0.58
N SER A 97 17.27 5.89 0.69
CA SER A 97 16.47 6.46 1.77
C SER A 97 16.40 7.99 1.68
N PHE A 98 15.24 8.52 2.05
CA PHE A 98 15.01 9.97 2.17
C PHE A 98 14.21 10.29 3.43
N ARG A 99 14.09 11.58 3.75
CA ARG A 99 13.37 12.04 4.94
C ARG A 99 12.20 12.95 4.57
N VAL A 100 11.08 12.73 5.25
CA VAL A 100 9.90 13.60 5.21
C VAL A 100 9.53 13.96 6.64
N ASP A 101 9.86 15.15 7.09
CA ASP A 101 9.72 15.60 8.47
C ASP A 101 10.29 14.58 9.49
N THR A 102 9.43 13.95 10.29
CA THR A 102 9.81 12.94 11.29
C THR A 102 9.94 11.53 10.73
N PHE A 103 9.64 11.32 9.46
CA PHE A 103 9.69 10.01 8.83
C PHE A 103 10.98 9.81 8.02
N GLU A 104 11.67 8.71 8.27
CA GLU A 104 12.68 8.13 7.40
C GLU A 104 12.01 7.11 6.50
N VAL A 105 12.14 7.27 5.19
CA VAL A 105 11.46 6.44 4.18
C VAL A 105 12.50 5.75 3.31
N LEU A 106 12.41 4.44 3.21
CA LEU A 106 13.19 3.62 2.28
C LEU A 106 12.24 3.03 1.24
N PRO A 107 12.24 3.53 0.00
CA PRO A 107 11.53 2.89 -1.10
C PRO A 107 12.20 1.57 -1.47
N PHE A 108 11.43 0.59 -1.94
CA PHE A 108 11.95 -0.63 -2.52
C PHE A 108 11.11 -1.03 -3.73
N ASP A 109 11.72 -1.70 -4.69
CA ASP A 109 11.03 -2.16 -5.89
C ASP A 109 10.12 -3.36 -5.59
N VAL A 110 8.97 -3.40 -6.25
CA VAL A 110 8.01 -4.48 -6.20
C VAL A 110 7.70 -4.98 -7.62
N GLU A 111 7.06 -6.15 -7.74
CA GLU A 111 6.79 -6.79 -9.04
C GLU A 111 5.34 -6.52 -9.47
N HIS A 112 5.17 -5.56 -10.38
CA HIS A 112 3.88 -5.18 -10.95
C HIS A 112 4.00 -4.80 -12.44
N ASP A 113 2.89 -4.77 -13.18
CA ASP A 113 2.85 -4.54 -14.63
C ASP A 113 2.92 -3.05 -15.04
N VAL A 114 3.68 -2.25 -14.31
CA VAL A 114 3.89 -0.81 -14.54
C VAL A 114 5.35 -0.41 -14.42
N PRO A 115 5.78 0.76 -14.94
CA PRO A 115 7.14 1.27 -14.77
C PRO A 115 7.46 1.62 -13.31
N GLU A 116 8.57 1.10 -12.79
CA GLU A 116 9.18 1.42 -11.50
C GLU A 116 8.21 1.46 -10.31
N PRO A 117 7.41 0.41 -10.05
CA PRO A 117 6.50 0.37 -8.90
C PRO A 117 7.28 0.26 -7.59
N LEU A 118 6.82 0.93 -6.53
CA LEU A 118 7.50 1.00 -5.24
C LEU A 118 6.63 0.51 -4.09
N GLY A 119 7.27 -0.16 -3.14
CA GLY A 119 6.83 -0.27 -1.75
C GLY A 119 7.65 0.68 -0.87
N PHE A 120 7.22 0.89 0.37
CA PHE A 120 7.88 1.81 1.30
C PHE A 120 8.06 1.19 2.68
N LEU A 121 9.28 1.21 3.21
CA LEU A 121 9.55 1.03 4.63
C LEU A 121 9.64 2.41 5.27
N ILE A 122 8.75 2.70 6.22
CA ILE A 122 8.58 4.02 6.84
C ILE A 122 8.91 3.88 8.33
N ARG A 123 9.88 4.64 8.83
CA ARG A 123 10.24 4.68 10.24
C ARG A 123 9.97 6.06 10.81
N SER A 124 9.24 6.14 11.93
CA SER A 124 9.15 7.39 12.69
C SER A 124 10.40 7.56 13.55
N THR A 125 11.00 8.74 13.48
CA THR A 125 12.10 9.14 14.39
C THR A 125 11.61 9.57 15.76
N VAL A 126 10.30 9.82 15.91
CA VAL A 126 9.65 10.21 17.17
C VAL A 126 9.30 8.96 18.01
N THR A 127 8.63 7.99 17.41
CA THR A 127 8.15 6.79 18.13
C THR A 127 9.06 5.59 17.98
N GLY A 128 9.94 5.59 16.97
CA GLY A 128 10.78 4.45 16.59
C GLY A 128 10.01 3.30 15.91
N GLU A 129 8.70 3.46 15.71
CA GLU A 129 7.87 2.48 15.02
C GLU A 129 8.18 2.41 13.52
N LYS A 130 8.03 1.21 12.96
CA LYS A 130 8.28 0.93 11.54
C LYS A 130 7.05 0.35 10.88
N VAL A 131 6.59 1.00 9.80
CA VAL A 131 5.50 0.56 8.92
C VAL A 131 6.11 0.04 7.62
N LEU A 132 5.79 -1.17 7.25
CA LEU A 132 6.04 -1.71 5.92
C LEU A 132 4.76 -1.56 5.10
N TYR A 133 4.81 -0.83 3.99
CA TYR A 133 3.67 -0.60 3.11
C TYR A 133 3.99 -1.04 1.68
N PHE A 134 3.21 -1.94 1.14
CA PHE A 134 3.23 -2.34 -0.28
C PHE A 134 1.89 -2.91 -0.70
N THR A 135 1.55 -2.71 -1.96
CA THR A 135 0.33 -3.16 -2.62
C THR A 135 0.63 -3.46 -4.08
N ASP A 136 -0.29 -4.13 -4.77
CA ASP A 136 -0.21 -4.44 -6.19
C ASP A 136 1.14 -5.04 -6.58
N THR A 137 1.41 -6.22 -6.02
CA THR A 137 2.63 -6.98 -6.31
C THR A 137 2.40 -8.48 -6.18
N VAL A 138 3.05 -9.25 -7.03
CA VAL A 138 2.98 -10.72 -6.94
C VAL A 138 3.71 -11.22 -5.69
N TYR A 139 4.85 -10.61 -5.37
CA TYR A 139 5.67 -10.92 -4.19
C TYR A 139 6.65 -9.77 -3.91
N ILE A 140 7.31 -9.82 -2.76
CA ILE A 140 8.44 -8.96 -2.45
C ILE A 140 9.71 -9.81 -2.22
N LYS A 141 10.85 -9.33 -2.72
CA LYS A 141 12.14 -10.05 -2.64
C LYS A 141 12.98 -9.67 -1.41
N TYR A 142 12.51 -8.71 -0.63
CA TYR A 142 13.22 -8.18 0.53
C TYR A 142 12.66 -8.74 1.82
N THR A 143 13.53 -8.84 2.83
CA THR A 143 13.14 -9.08 4.22
C THR A 143 13.48 -7.85 5.06
N PHE A 144 12.62 -7.54 6.02
CA PHE A 144 12.76 -6.34 6.86
C PHE A 144 12.74 -6.74 8.35
N ILE A 145 13.52 -6.03 9.16
CA ILE A 145 13.65 -6.29 10.59
C ILE A 145 13.02 -5.19 11.45
N GLY A 146 12.51 -5.57 12.61
CA GLY A 146 11.97 -4.65 13.61
C GLY A 146 10.67 -3.97 13.18
N LEU A 147 9.88 -4.62 12.32
CA LEU A 147 8.57 -4.15 11.89
C LEU A 147 7.61 -4.09 13.06
N THR A 148 6.87 -2.97 13.18
CA THR A 148 5.79 -2.81 14.15
C THR A 148 4.41 -2.89 13.49
N HIS A 149 4.31 -2.46 12.24
CA HIS A 149 3.08 -2.49 11.45
C HIS A 149 3.39 -2.99 10.04
N ILE A 150 2.51 -3.80 9.51
CA ILE A 150 2.58 -4.26 8.11
C ILE A 150 1.25 -3.91 7.44
N MET A 151 1.32 -3.17 6.34
CA MET A 151 0.22 -2.82 5.44
C MET A 151 0.53 -3.49 4.10
N MET A 152 -0.13 -4.60 3.82
CA MET A 152 0.19 -5.43 2.65
C MET A 152 -1.05 -5.89 1.90
N GLU A 153 -0.93 -6.02 0.60
CA GLU A 153 -1.98 -6.58 -0.23
C GLU A 153 -2.30 -8.03 0.16
N ALA A 154 -3.59 -8.38 0.10
CA ALA A 154 -4.09 -9.75 0.16
C ALA A 154 -5.27 -9.88 -0.82
N ASN A 155 -4.96 -9.94 -2.12
CA ASN A 155 -5.97 -9.73 -3.16
C ASN A 155 -6.91 -10.91 -3.34
N TYR A 156 -6.38 -12.13 -3.46
CA TYR A 156 -7.19 -13.27 -3.82
C TYR A 156 -6.81 -14.56 -3.10
N ASP A 157 -7.79 -15.47 -3.04
CA ASP A 157 -7.61 -16.87 -2.69
C ASP A 157 -7.55 -17.71 -3.97
N PRO A 158 -6.50 -18.55 -4.16
CA PRO A 158 -6.33 -19.32 -5.38
C PRO A 158 -7.48 -20.30 -5.68
N GLU A 159 -8.01 -20.96 -4.64
CA GLU A 159 -9.10 -21.94 -4.79
C GLU A 159 -10.40 -21.23 -5.18
N THR A 160 -10.73 -20.12 -4.50
CA THR A 160 -11.91 -19.29 -4.83
C THR A 160 -11.83 -18.77 -6.26
N MET A 161 -10.64 -18.30 -6.68
CA MET A 161 -10.43 -17.79 -8.04
C MET A 161 -10.62 -18.90 -9.07
N GLU A 162 -10.04 -20.09 -8.86
CA GLU A 162 -10.20 -21.23 -9.75
C GLU A 162 -11.68 -21.64 -9.88
N GLN A 163 -12.40 -21.68 -8.76
CA GLN A 163 -13.83 -21.98 -8.76
C GLN A 163 -14.64 -20.93 -9.53
N ASN A 164 -14.37 -19.64 -9.35
CA ASN A 164 -15.03 -18.54 -10.06
C ASN A 164 -14.78 -18.60 -11.58
N VAL A 165 -13.59 -19.04 -12.02
CA VAL A 165 -13.32 -19.28 -13.45
C VAL A 165 -14.10 -20.46 -13.97
N LYS A 166 -14.13 -21.59 -13.26
CA LYS A 166 -14.88 -22.81 -13.64
C LYS A 166 -16.39 -22.54 -13.76
N GLU A 167 -16.93 -21.71 -12.89
CA GLU A 167 -18.35 -21.33 -12.89
C GLU A 167 -18.66 -20.16 -13.85
N GLY A 168 -17.68 -19.62 -14.56
CA GLY A 168 -17.85 -18.53 -15.50
C GLY A 168 -18.15 -17.16 -14.85
N ARG A 169 -17.97 -17.02 -13.54
CA ARG A 169 -18.15 -15.74 -12.81
C ARG A 169 -17.08 -14.72 -13.18
N ILE A 170 -15.86 -15.18 -13.45
CA ILE A 170 -14.77 -14.36 -13.96
C ILE A 170 -14.15 -14.99 -15.21
N HIS A 171 -13.73 -14.11 -16.11
CA HIS A 171 -13.08 -14.56 -17.34
C HIS A 171 -11.65 -15.03 -17.06
N ALA A 172 -11.21 -16.15 -17.67
CA ALA A 172 -9.88 -16.72 -17.45
C ALA A 172 -8.73 -15.74 -17.72
N ALA A 173 -8.88 -14.83 -18.69
CA ALA A 173 -7.88 -13.79 -18.97
C ALA A 173 -7.73 -12.78 -17.81
N ARG A 174 -8.86 -12.42 -17.14
CA ARG A 174 -8.82 -11.55 -15.94
C ARG A 174 -8.12 -12.26 -14.79
N ALA A 175 -8.47 -13.53 -14.55
CA ALA A 175 -7.82 -14.34 -13.51
C ALA A 175 -6.30 -14.45 -13.76
N LYS A 176 -5.87 -14.73 -14.99
CA LYS A 176 -4.45 -14.81 -15.36
C LYS A 176 -3.72 -13.48 -15.09
N ARG A 177 -4.35 -12.36 -15.43
CA ARG A 177 -3.78 -11.02 -15.14
C ARG A 177 -3.64 -10.82 -13.64
N THR A 178 -4.68 -11.07 -12.85
CA THR A 178 -4.65 -10.93 -11.38
C THR A 178 -3.53 -11.78 -10.76
N ILE A 179 -3.38 -13.04 -11.17
CA ILE A 179 -2.30 -13.93 -10.69
C ILE A 179 -0.91 -13.37 -11.02
N GLY A 180 -0.76 -12.69 -12.14
CA GLY A 180 0.51 -12.10 -12.59
C GLY A 180 0.81 -10.70 -12.05
N SER A 181 -0.09 -10.09 -11.27
CA SER A 181 0.08 -8.69 -10.82
C SER A 181 -0.31 -8.45 -9.36
N HIS A 182 -0.91 -9.43 -8.68
CA HIS A 182 -1.39 -9.29 -7.30
C HIS A 182 -1.00 -10.46 -6.41
N MET A 183 -1.02 -10.24 -5.11
CA MET A 183 -0.59 -11.22 -4.10
C MET A 183 -1.77 -12.09 -3.63
N SER A 184 -1.58 -13.42 -3.69
CA SER A 184 -2.51 -14.36 -3.09
C SER A 184 -2.34 -14.43 -1.57
N ILE A 185 -3.38 -14.92 -0.87
CA ILE A 185 -3.29 -15.18 0.58
C ILE A 185 -2.19 -16.19 0.90
N GLU A 186 -1.91 -17.16 0.03
CA GLU A 186 -0.81 -18.10 0.22
C GLU A 186 0.55 -17.40 0.18
N THR A 187 0.73 -16.44 -0.71
CA THR A 187 1.94 -15.62 -0.78
C THR A 187 2.06 -14.69 0.44
N VAL A 188 0.94 -14.11 0.90
CA VAL A 188 0.89 -13.32 2.15
C VAL A 188 1.42 -14.12 3.33
N ILE A 189 0.92 -15.35 3.52
CA ILE A 189 1.34 -16.23 4.63
C ILE A 189 2.85 -16.52 4.53
N LYS A 190 3.34 -16.95 3.37
CA LYS A 190 4.77 -17.22 3.15
C LYS A 190 5.65 -15.99 3.38
N THR A 191 5.17 -14.81 2.98
CA THR A 191 5.90 -13.54 3.20
C THR A 191 6.00 -13.23 4.68
N LEU A 192 4.89 -13.36 5.43
CA LEU A 192 4.89 -13.14 6.87
C LEU A 192 5.78 -14.15 7.63
N GLU A 193 5.80 -15.42 7.21
CA GLU A 193 6.68 -16.45 7.78
C GLU A 193 8.17 -16.13 7.58
N SER A 194 8.52 -15.37 6.54
CA SER A 194 9.90 -14.98 6.26
C SER A 194 10.39 -13.78 7.07
N PHE A 195 9.50 -13.06 7.76
CA PHE A 195 9.84 -11.87 8.53
C PHE A 195 10.10 -12.15 10.01
N ASP A 196 10.95 -11.34 10.62
CA ASP A 196 11.01 -11.23 12.09
C ASP A 196 9.79 -10.44 12.61
N LEU A 197 8.81 -11.17 13.15
CA LEU A 197 7.56 -10.61 13.67
C LEU A 197 7.63 -10.29 15.18
N SER A 198 8.80 -10.36 15.81
CA SER A 198 8.97 -10.20 17.26
C SER A 198 8.47 -8.85 17.79
N ARG A 199 8.58 -7.79 17.00
CA ARG A 199 8.11 -6.44 17.33
C ARG A 199 6.76 -6.07 16.69
N LEU A 200 6.18 -6.98 15.92
CA LEU A 200 4.92 -6.71 15.21
C LEU A 200 3.78 -6.44 16.20
N GLN A 201 2.98 -5.43 15.93
CA GLN A 201 1.81 -5.03 16.70
C GLN A 201 0.52 -5.26 15.90
N GLN A 202 0.50 -4.83 14.64
CA GLN A 202 -0.70 -4.85 13.80
C GLN A 202 -0.38 -5.22 12.36
N VAL A 203 -1.33 -5.88 11.69
CA VAL A 203 -1.32 -6.17 10.26
C VAL A 203 -2.57 -5.58 9.61
N TYR A 204 -2.40 -4.92 8.48
CA TYR A 204 -3.48 -4.39 7.64
C TYR A 204 -3.45 -5.14 6.32
N LEU A 205 -4.52 -5.88 6.03
CA LEU A 205 -4.70 -6.55 4.74
C LEU A 205 -5.43 -5.60 3.80
N LEU A 206 -4.77 -5.25 2.71
CA LEU A 206 -5.18 -4.22 1.78
C LEU A 206 -5.64 -4.85 0.46
N HIS A 207 -6.33 -4.07 -0.36
CA HIS A 207 -6.65 -4.36 -1.76
C HIS A 207 -7.28 -5.74 -1.98
N LEU A 208 -8.23 -6.13 -1.09
CA LEU A 208 -8.94 -7.39 -1.22
C LEU A 208 -9.88 -7.37 -2.44
N SER A 209 -9.88 -8.46 -3.22
CA SER A 209 -10.82 -8.63 -4.33
C SER A 209 -12.23 -8.90 -3.81
N ASN A 210 -13.23 -8.19 -4.31
CA ASN A 210 -14.63 -8.44 -3.94
C ASN A 210 -15.11 -9.85 -4.34
N ASP A 211 -14.59 -10.37 -5.46
CA ASP A 211 -15.06 -11.64 -6.05
C ASP A 211 -14.21 -12.84 -5.61
N ASN A 212 -12.91 -12.63 -5.35
CA ASN A 212 -11.94 -13.72 -5.23
C ASN A 212 -11.27 -13.76 -3.86
N SER A 213 -11.65 -12.92 -2.88
CA SER A 213 -11.14 -12.98 -1.52
C SER A 213 -12.17 -13.57 -0.56
N GLN A 214 -11.66 -14.18 0.51
CA GLN A 214 -12.43 -14.63 1.66
C GLN A 214 -11.94 -13.84 2.89
N ALA A 215 -12.36 -12.58 2.99
CA ALA A 215 -11.82 -11.62 3.95
C ALA A 215 -11.76 -12.14 5.40
N ALA A 216 -12.83 -12.80 5.87
CA ALA A 216 -12.88 -13.36 7.23
C ALA A 216 -11.87 -14.51 7.42
N ASP A 217 -11.68 -15.35 6.39
CA ASP A 217 -10.68 -16.43 6.40
C ASP A 217 -9.26 -15.86 6.35
N PHE A 218 -9.00 -14.88 5.49
CA PHE A 218 -7.70 -14.19 5.42
C PHE A 218 -7.31 -13.62 6.78
N LYS A 219 -8.23 -12.89 7.42
CA LYS A 219 -8.02 -12.37 8.76
C LYS A 219 -7.68 -13.48 9.75
N ARG A 220 -8.49 -14.54 9.79
CA ARG A 220 -8.30 -15.67 10.71
C ARG A 220 -6.91 -16.34 10.50
N ARG A 221 -6.52 -16.59 9.26
CA ARG A 221 -5.23 -17.23 8.91
C ARG A 221 -4.04 -16.37 9.33
N VAL A 222 -4.08 -15.07 9.02
CA VAL A 222 -3.01 -14.13 9.40
C VAL A 222 -2.95 -13.93 10.90
N GLN A 223 -4.10 -13.86 11.60
CA GLN A 223 -4.13 -13.82 13.07
C GLN A 223 -3.55 -15.08 13.71
N ALA A 224 -3.88 -16.26 13.18
CA ALA A 224 -3.36 -17.53 13.68
C ALA A 224 -1.83 -17.62 13.55
N LEU A 225 -1.28 -17.12 12.44
CA LEU A 225 0.16 -17.09 12.17
C LEU A 225 0.89 -16.09 13.07
N THR A 226 0.38 -14.86 13.14
CA THR A 226 1.12 -13.75 13.74
C THR A 226 0.83 -13.58 15.24
N GLY A 227 -0.31 -14.04 15.73
CA GLY A 227 -0.81 -13.75 17.08
C GLY A 227 -1.12 -12.27 17.30
N LYS A 228 -1.30 -11.49 16.23
CA LYS A 228 -1.47 -10.03 16.28
C LYS A 228 -2.84 -9.61 15.76
N GLU A 229 -3.20 -8.35 16.05
CA GLU A 229 -4.41 -7.75 15.54
C GLU A 229 -4.32 -7.54 14.02
N VAL A 230 -5.37 -7.98 13.30
CA VAL A 230 -5.44 -7.91 11.84
C VAL A 230 -6.66 -7.08 11.44
N TYR A 231 -6.43 -6.07 10.64
CA TYR A 231 -7.45 -5.20 10.06
C TYR A 231 -7.66 -5.56 8.59
N LEU A 232 -8.92 -5.58 8.18
CA LEU A 232 -9.33 -5.67 6.77
C LEU A 232 -9.66 -4.26 6.28
N CYS A 233 -9.12 -3.87 5.16
CA CYS A 233 -9.29 -2.55 4.58
C CYS A 233 -9.97 -2.60 3.22
#